data_705285f4520b703fa2eca22249352a13
#
_entry.id   705285f4520b703fa2eca22249352a13
#
_cell.length_a   1.000
_cell.length_b   1.000
_cell.length_c   1.000
_cell.angle_alpha   90.00
_cell.angle_beta   90.00
_cell.angle_gamma   90.00
#
_symmetry.space_group_name_H-M   'P 1'
#
loop_
_entity.id
_entity.type
_entity.pdbx_description
1 polymer ?
#
loop_
_entity_poly.entity_id
_entity_poly.type
_entity_poly.pdbx_seq_one_letter_code
_entity_poly.pdbx_strand_id
1 'polypeptide(L)'
;MSNLKLKGGMLGSLALIIGITTLGASVLLNGILGLNFIWTLILIVPFFGLQWFYGPKMVEYSMNVEEAPRNKYPFLHQKVEEISRRAGIDKPELMISDMEMPNAFAYGNFTTGKKVAVTKGLLNALEDEEIEAVLGHEIGHIVHTDAEVTMFLSILPAIFMMLGRTLLWSSFLGGRRRNGGALIMVALGAMFFYFLLNLAILWFSRLREYYADKFGAGSVFEGSRKLQEGLAKIENEMARLKEREEKARSRGRATAGSNGMGLNAFGSGMKALFIADPDAAKSDKNLSDREMVNRYKNEEPGIKEQLFELFTTHPKISKRLKALDQYS
;
A
#
# COMPACT_ATOMS: atom_id res chain seq x y z
N MET A 1 1.17 -15.94 12.58
CA MET A 1 2.63 -15.82 12.88
C MET A 1 2.82 -15.34 14.32
N SER A 2 3.82 -15.87 15.06
CA SER A 2 4.08 -15.37 16.43
C SER A 2 4.58 -13.92 16.39
N ASN A 3 4.26 -13.12 17.43
CA ASN A 3 4.72 -11.72 17.57
C ASN A 3 6.23 -11.57 17.38
N LEU A 4 7.00 -12.54 17.85
CA LEU A 4 8.47 -12.53 17.78
C LEU A 4 8.95 -12.68 16.32
N LYS A 5 8.31 -13.55 15.53
CA LYS A 5 8.64 -13.73 14.11
C LYS A 5 8.31 -12.48 13.27
N LEU A 6 7.17 -11.84 13.55
CA LEU A 6 6.77 -10.59 12.90
C LEU A 6 7.75 -9.46 13.24
N LYS A 7 7.99 -9.19 14.52
CA LYS A 7 8.96 -8.17 14.96
C LYS A 7 10.36 -8.43 14.40
N GLY A 8 10.83 -9.67 14.43
CA GLY A 8 12.11 -10.06 13.84
C GLY A 8 12.17 -9.83 12.34
N GLY A 9 11.08 -10.14 11.62
CA GLY A 9 10.94 -9.87 10.17
C GLY A 9 11.00 -8.38 9.84
N MET A 10 10.27 -7.54 10.59
CA MET A 10 10.29 -6.08 10.38
C MET A 10 11.65 -5.47 10.68
N LEU A 11 12.27 -5.81 11.81
CA LEU A 11 13.62 -5.34 12.15
C LEU A 11 14.65 -5.82 11.13
N GLY A 12 14.56 -7.07 10.70
CA GLY A 12 15.44 -7.64 9.67
C GLY A 12 15.28 -6.95 8.31
N SER A 13 14.04 -6.66 7.87
CA SER A 13 13.79 -5.94 6.62
C SER A 13 14.28 -4.50 6.67
N LEU A 14 14.07 -3.81 7.79
CA LEU A 14 14.56 -2.46 7.99
C LEU A 14 16.10 -2.42 7.97
N ALA A 15 16.76 -3.33 8.67
CA ALA A 15 18.22 -3.46 8.65
C ALA A 15 18.77 -3.78 7.26
N LEU A 16 18.07 -4.62 6.49
CA LEU A 16 18.41 -4.93 5.09
C LEU A 16 18.30 -3.69 4.21
N ILE A 17 17.22 -2.93 4.31
CA ILE A 17 17.00 -1.69 3.55
C ILE A 17 18.11 -0.69 3.86
N ILE A 18 18.38 -0.44 5.13
CA ILE A 18 19.44 0.48 5.57
C ILE A 18 20.81 0.00 5.07
N GLY A 19 21.11 -1.30 5.19
CA GLY A 19 22.37 -1.89 4.74
C GLY A 19 22.60 -1.75 3.25
N ILE A 20 21.60 -2.10 2.42
CA ILE A 20 21.67 -1.97 0.96
C ILE A 20 21.84 -0.49 0.57
N THR A 21 21.09 0.40 1.22
CA THR A 21 21.15 1.86 0.93
C THR A 21 22.53 2.42 1.26
N THR A 22 23.05 2.11 2.45
CA THR A 22 24.36 2.61 2.89
C THR A 22 25.47 2.11 1.98
N LEU A 23 25.45 0.81 1.63
CA LEU A 23 26.41 0.23 0.70
C LEU A 23 26.33 0.88 -0.68
N GLY A 24 25.12 0.95 -1.26
CA GLY A 24 24.91 1.54 -2.59
C GLY A 24 25.30 3.02 -2.64
N ALA A 25 24.90 3.80 -1.63
CA ALA A 25 25.28 5.20 -1.53
C ALA A 25 26.79 5.38 -1.38
N SER A 26 27.45 4.58 -0.55
CA SER A 26 28.91 4.63 -0.36
C SER A 26 29.65 4.34 -1.68
N VAL A 27 29.26 3.30 -2.40
CA VAL A 27 29.89 2.92 -3.68
C VAL A 27 29.68 4.00 -4.73
N LEU A 28 28.45 4.50 -4.89
CA LEU A 28 28.11 5.49 -5.91
C LEU A 28 28.68 6.88 -5.62
N LEU A 29 28.47 7.40 -4.42
CA LEU A 29 28.81 8.79 -4.09
C LEU A 29 30.30 8.98 -3.87
N ASN A 30 30.93 8.12 -3.08
CA ASN A 30 32.34 8.28 -2.73
C ASN A 30 33.28 7.58 -3.74
N GLY A 31 32.92 6.35 -4.20
CA GLY A 31 33.79 5.55 -5.02
C GLY A 31 33.85 5.95 -6.48
N ILE A 32 32.75 6.48 -7.04
CA ILE A 32 32.59 6.65 -8.48
C ILE A 32 32.37 8.10 -8.90
N LEU A 33 31.54 8.85 -8.18
CA LEU A 33 31.18 10.21 -8.55
C LEU A 33 32.04 11.31 -7.91
N GLY A 34 32.77 10.99 -6.84
CA GLY A 34 33.52 11.97 -6.08
C GLY A 34 32.65 13.15 -5.57
N LEU A 35 31.31 12.94 -5.56
CA LEU A 35 30.35 13.98 -5.18
C LEU A 35 30.30 14.14 -3.67
N ASN A 36 30.29 15.39 -3.26
CA ASN A 36 30.03 15.70 -1.85
C ASN A 36 28.59 15.35 -1.52
N PHE A 37 28.40 14.44 -0.56
CA PHE A 37 27.10 13.96 -0.06
C PHE A 37 26.13 15.11 0.30
N ILE A 38 26.66 16.24 0.75
CA ILE A 38 25.88 17.42 1.16
C ILE A 38 25.01 17.95 0.02
N TRP A 39 25.50 18.05 -1.21
CA TRP A 39 24.72 18.54 -2.35
C TRP A 39 23.55 17.64 -2.72
N THR A 40 23.72 16.34 -2.60
CA THR A 40 22.62 15.37 -2.83
C THR A 40 21.52 15.55 -1.78
N LEU A 41 21.88 15.73 -0.51
CA LEU A 41 20.91 15.99 0.57
C LEU A 41 20.16 17.32 0.38
N ILE A 42 20.86 18.39 -0.02
CA ILE A 42 20.25 19.72 -0.26
C ILE A 42 19.16 19.65 -1.33
N LEU A 43 19.28 18.80 -2.33
CA LEU A 43 18.25 18.63 -3.37
C LEU A 43 17.11 17.70 -2.95
N ILE A 44 17.43 16.64 -2.24
CA ILE A 44 16.49 15.54 -1.96
C ILE A 44 15.60 15.84 -0.76
N VAL A 45 16.16 16.39 0.32
CA VAL A 45 15.41 16.67 1.54
C VAL A 45 14.23 17.63 1.31
N PRO A 46 14.37 18.78 0.60
CA PRO A 46 13.24 19.63 0.30
C PRO A 46 12.17 18.98 -0.57
N PHE A 47 12.58 18.20 -1.57
CA PHE A 47 11.64 17.48 -2.45
C PHE A 47 10.75 16.54 -1.66
N PHE A 48 11.33 15.73 -0.77
CA PHE A 48 10.55 14.83 0.08
C PHE A 48 9.76 15.55 1.16
N GLY A 49 10.29 16.66 1.69
CA GLY A 49 9.55 17.54 2.59
C GLY A 49 8.26 18.06 1.96
N LEU A 50 8.33 18.50 0.70
CA LEU A 50 7.17 18.93 -0.08
C LEU A 50 6.20 17.78 -0.33
N GLN A 51 6.70 16.62 -0.76
CA GLN A 51 5.89 15.42 -0.98
C GLN A 51 5.18 14.99 0.32
N TRP A 52 5.90 15.02 1.44
CA TRP A 52 5.34 14.68 2.74
C TRP A 52 4.23 15.66 3.17
N PHE A 53 4.43 16.96 2.95
CA PHE A 53 3.46 18.00 3.30
C PHE A 53 2.20 17.95 2.42
N TYR A 54 2.37 17.79 1.09
CA TYR A 54 1.27 17.81 0.14
C TYR A 54 0.66 16.43 -0.12
N GLY A 55 1.33 15.35 0.25
CA GLY A 55 0.88 13.97 0.01
C GLY A 55 -0.57 13.68 0.44
N PRO A 56 -0.98 14.00 1.68
CA PRO A 56 -2.36 13.79 2.12
C PRO A 56 -3.39 14.52 1.26
N LYS A 57 -3.14 15.77 0.86
CA LYS A 57 -4.03 16.53 -0.03
C LYS A 57 -4.11 15.93 -1.43
N MET A 58 -3.00 15.37 -1.93
CA MET A 58 -3.01 14.66 -3.22
C MET A 58 -3.85 13.39 -3.14
N VAL A 59 -3.82 12.67 -2.04
CA VAL A 59 -4.70 11.50 -1.80
C VAL A 59 -6.16 11.94 -1.79
N GLU A 60 -6.52 12.98 -1.02
CA GLU A 60 -7.88 13.51 -0.94
C GLU A 60 -8.43 13.87 -2.33
N TYR A 61 -7.64 14.61 -3.11
CA TYR A 61 -8.02 15.00 -4.46
C TYR A 61 -8.15 13.79 -5.42
N SER A 62 -7.17 12.89 -5.38
CA SER A 62 -7.11 11.75 -6.31
C SER A 62 -8.14 10.68 -6.03
N MET A 63 -8.51 10.51 -4.76
CA MET A 63 -9.48 9.50 -4.30
C MET A 63 -10.86 10.10 -4.03
N ASN A 64 -11.07 11.36 -4.38
CA ASN A 64 -12.32 12.10 -4.16
C ASN A 64 -12.83 11.96 -2.72
N VAL A 65 -11.99 12.35 -1.76
CA VAL A 65 -12.21 12.17 -0.33
C VAL A 65 -12.73 13.45 0.28
N GLU A 66 -13.82 13.34 1.06
CA GLU A 66 -14.44 14.43 1.81
C GLU A 66 -14.59 14.05 3.28
N GLU A 67 -14.77 15.03 4.16
CA GLU A 67 -15.05 14.79 5.58
C GLU A 67 -16.38 14.04 5.73
N ALA A 68 -16.42 13.02 6.60
CA ALA A 68 -17.63 12.26 6.89
C ALA A 68 -18.55 13.02 7.88
N PRO A 69 -19.72 13.51 7.47
CA PRO A 69 -20.62 14.20 8.41
C PRO A 69 -21.11 13.26 9.51
N ARG A 70 -20.98 13.68 10.78
CA ARG A 70 -21.32 12.84 11.94
C ARG A 70 -22.81 12.44 11.99
N ASN A 71 -23.68 13.32 11.50
CA ASN A 71 -25.11 13.05 11.41
C ASN A 71 -25.48 12.00 10.35
N LYS A 72 -24.65 11.83 9.31
CA LYS A 72 -24.87 10.86 8.23
C LYS A 72 -24.20 9.51 8.53
N TYR A 73 -23.07 9.51 9.20
CA TYR A 73 -22.26 8.31 9.47
C TYR A 73 -22.01 8.08 10.99
N PRO A 74 -23.05 8.09 11.85
CA PRO A 74 -22.89 8.02 13.29
C PRO A 74 -22.22 6.72 13.73
N PHE A 75 -22.55 5.58 13.10
CA PHE A 75 -21.95 4.27 13.35
C PHE A 75 -20.43 4.28 13.15
N LEU A 76 -19.98 4.77 11.99
CA LEU A 76 -18.54 4.82 11.67
C LEU A 76 -17.77 5.69 12.67
N HIS A 77 -18.32 6.86 13.02
CA HIS A 77 -17.72 7.75 14.02
C HIS A 77 -17.60 7.10 15.39
N GLN A 78 -18.65 6.35 15.80
CA GLN A 78 -18.65 5.63 17.07
C GLN A 78 -17.57 4.53 17.07
N LYS A 79 -17.49 3.74 15.99
CA LYS A 79 -16.52 2.63 15.90
C LYS A 79 -15.07 3.13 15.84
N VAL A 80 -14.77 4.14 15.03
CA VAL A 80 -13.44 4.77 14.99
C VAL A 80 -13.06 5.29 16.38
N GLU A 81 -13.98 5.97 17.10
CA GLU A 81 -13.72 6.50 18.44
C GLU A 81 -13.47 5.37 19.46
N GLU A 82 -14.27 4.31 19.42
CA GLU A 82 -14.13 3.16 20.31
C GLU A 82 -12.80 2.42 20.12
N ILE A 83 -12.44 2.12 18.86
CA ILE A 83 -11.21 1.41 18.52
C ILE A 83 -9.99 2.28 18.87
N SER A 84 -10.01 3.57 18.53
CA SER A 84 -8.92 4.50 18.84
C SER A 84 -8.69 4.64 20.35
N ARG A 85 -9.77 4.74 21.14
CA ARG A 85 -9.68 4.78 22.59
C ARG A 85 -9.06 3.50 23.17
N ARG A 86 -9.45 2.32 22.66
CA ARG A 86 -8.84 1.04 23.06
C ARG A 86 -7.37 0.95 22.69
N ALA A 87 -7.01 1.53 21.53
CA ALA A 87 -5.64 1.60 21.04
C ALA A 87 -4.77 2.63 21.79
N GLY A 88 -5.36 3.53 22.57
CA GLY A 88 -4.63 4.59 23.26
C GLY A 88 -4.09 5.68 22.34
N ILE A 89 -4.75 5.92 21.19
CA ILE A 89 -4.39 6.97 20.24
C ILE A 89 -5.52 8.01 20.13
N ASP A 90 -5.15 9.21 19.68
CA ASP A 90 -6.13 10.21 19.30
C ASP A 90 -7.01 9.71 18.17
N LYS A 91 -8.29 10.03 18.20
CA LYS A 91 -9.25 9.65 17.17
C LYS A 91 -8.82 10.25 15.82
N PRO A 92 -8.55 9.44 14.79
CA PRO A 92 -8.32 9.94 13.45
C PRO A 92 -9.58 10.61 12.89
N GLU A 93 -9.39 11.56 11.99
CA GLU A 93 -10.47 12.17 11.25
C GLU A 93 -11.10 11.14 10.30
N LEU A 94 -12.42 11.01 10.36
CA LEU A 94 -13.14 10.08 9.49
C LEU A 94 -13.51 10.76 8.18
N MET A 95 -13.15 10.13 7.07
CA MET A 95 -13.34 10.63 5.74
C MET A 95 -14.18 9.64 4.91
N ILE A 96 -14.90 10.14 3.90
CA ILE A 96 -15.64 9.32 2.93
C ILE A 96 -15.11 9.61 1.53
N SER A 97 -14.89 8.55 0.75
CA SER A 97 -14.58 8.64 -0.67
C SER A 97 -15.78 8.20 -1.50
N ASP A 98 -16.05 8.94 -2.59
CA ASP A 98 -17.18 8.71 -3.50
C ASP A 98 -16.95 7.53 -4.47
N MET A 99 -15.87 6.77 -4.26
CA MET A 99 -15.49 5.67 -5.14
C MET A 99 -16.42 4.46 -4.98
N GLU A 100 -16.78 3.83 -6.12
CA GLU A 100 -17.56 2.58 -6.15
C GLU A 100 -16.70 1.34 -5.82
N MET A 101 -15.37 1.45 -5.89
CA MET A 101 -14.47 0.39 -5.50
C MET A 101 -14.47 0.21 -3.99
N PRO A 102 -14.71 -1.01 -3.46
CA PRO A 102 -14.68 -1.27 -2.03
C PRO A 102 -13.24 -1.12 -1.49
N ASN A 103 -13.03 -0.09 -0.66
CA ASN A 103 -11.74 0.18 -0.06
C ASN A 103 -11.88 0.97 1.25
N ALA A 104 -10.92 0.77 2.16
CA ALA A 104 -10.64 1.68 3.25
C ALA A 104 -9.13 1.94 3.27
N PHE A 105 -8.70 3.08 3.78
CA PHE A 105 -7.28 3.40 3.87
C PHE A 105 -6.99 4.46 4.92
N ALA A 106 -5.89 4.28 5.63
CA ALA A 106 -5.35 5.25 6.56
C ALA A 106 -4.31 6.12 5.85
N TYR A 107 -4.35 7.43 6.09
CA TYR A 107 -3.40 8.40 5.54
C TYR A 107 -3.25 9.61 6.47
N GLY A 108 -2.42 10.55 6.05
CA GLY A 108 -2.13 11.74 6.83
C GLY A 108 -0.73 11.70 7.42
N ASN A 109 -0.37 12.76 8.13
CA ASN A 109 0.91 12.90 8.79
C ASN A 109 0.75 13.74 10.05
N PHE A 110 1.82 14.02 10.78
CA PHE A 110 1.75 14.75 12.05
C PHE A 110 1.33 16.24 11.87
N THR A 111 1.43 16.82 10.66
CA THR A 111 1.00 18.21 10.40
C THR A 111 -0.44 18.30 9.92
N THR A 112 -0.91 17.32 9.14
CA THR A 112 -2.27 17.29 8.59
C THR A 112 -3.26 16.50 9.45
N GLY A 113 -2.76 15.84 10.50
CA GLY A 113 -3.53 14.89 11.30
C GLY A 113 -3.60 13.50 10.65
N LYS A 114 -3.97 12.52 11.45
CA LYS A 114 -4.23 11.15 11.01
C LYS A 114 -5.68 11.04 10.53
N LYS A 115 -5.89 10.37 9.41
CA LYS A 115 -7.19 10.23 8.77
C LYS A 115 -7.44 8.79 8.38
N VAL A 116 -8.70 8.37 8.45
CA VAL A 116 -9.18 7.08 7.93
C VAL A 116 -10.29 7.36 6.94
N ALA A 117 -10.13 6.93 5.70
CA ALA A 117 -11.14 7.04 4.67
C ALA A 117 -11.82 5.69 4.41
N VAL A 118 -13.13 5.76 4.15
CA VAL A 118 -13.95 4.61 3.74
C VAL A 118 -14.64 4.97 2.43
N THR A 119 -14.60 4.09 1.45
CA THR A 119 -15.29 4.31 0.18
C THR A 119 -16.77 3.95 0.26
N LYS A 120 -17.61 4.60 -0.55
CA LYS A 120 -19.01 4.18 -0.71
C LYS A 120 -19.15 2.75 -1.18
N GLY A 121 -18.21 2.30 -2.03
CA GLY A 121 -18.14 0.90 -2.47
C GLY A 121 -17.97 -0.07 -1.31
N LEU A 122 -17.14 0.25 -0.31
CA LEU A 122 -16.99 -0.59 0.88
C LEU A 122 -18.27 -0.63 1.71
N LEU A 123 -18.90 0.53 1.94
CA LEU A 123 -20.16 0.63 2.69
C LEU A 123 -21.31 -0.14 2.03
N ASN A 124 -21.28 -0.30 0.71
CA ASN A 124 -22.26 -1.07 -0.05
C ASN A 124 -21.95 -2.57 -0.11
N ALA A 125 -20.69 -2.96 0.08
CA ALA A 125 -20.23 -4.34 -0.04
C ALA A 125 -20.22 -5.09 1.29
N LEU A 126 -20.02 -4.39 2.41
CA LEU A 126 -19.82 -4.97 3.73
C LEU A 126 -20.97 -4.66 4.67
N GLU A 127 -21.19 -5.57 5.63
CA GLU A 127 -22.06 -5.34 6.77
C GLU A 127 -21.32 -4.55 7.88
N ASP A 128 -22.09 -3.95 8.79
CA ASP A 128 -21.55 -3.13 9.88
C ASP A 128 -20.48 -3.84 10.72
N GLU A 129 -20.62 -5.14 10.94
CA GLU A 129 -19.66 -5.95 11.69
C GLU A 129 -18.31 -6.09 10.98
N GLU A 130 -18.34 -6.26 9.67
CA GLU A 130 -17.14 -6.38 8.84
C GLU A 130 -16.44 -5.03 8.68
N ILE A 131 -17.23 -3.96 8.52
CA ILE A 131 -16.73 -2.58 8.48
C ILE A 131 -15.99 -2.27 9.80
N GLU A 132 -16.52 -2.68 10.94
CA GLU A 132 -15.85 -2.50 12.24
C GLU A 132 -14.46 -3.16 12.25
N ALA A 133 -14.34 -4.40 11.75
CA ALA A 133 -13.06 -5.11 11.70
C ALA A 133 -12.07 -4.49 10.71
N VAL A 134 -12.57 -4.02 9.55
CA VAL A 134 -11.77 -3.28 8.55
C VAL A 134 -11.28 -1.95 9.13
N LEU A 135 -12.13 -1.20 9.84
CA LEU A 135 -11.69 0.01 10.54
C LEU A 135 -10.63 -0.30 11.60
N GLY A 136 -10.74 -1.44 12.29
CA GLY A 136 -9.71 -1.93 13.19
C GLY A 136 -8.38 -2.16 12.49
N HIS A 137 -8.39 -2.76 11.29
CA HIS A 137 -7.22 -2.95 10.45
C HIS A 137 -6.57 -1.60 10.07
N GLU A 138 -7.37 -0.64 9.58
CA GLU A 138 -6.88 0.69 9.19
C GLU A 138 -6.30 1.48 10.37
N ILE A 139 -6.95 1.40 11.54
CA ILE A 139 -6.42 2.00 12.77
C ILE A 139 -5.12 1.32 13.19
N GLY A 140 -4.97 0.02 12.92
CA GLY A 140 -3.71 -0.70 13.09
C GLY A 140 -2.54 -0.07 12.32
N HIS A 141 -2.75 0.36 11.09
CA HIS A 141 -1.74 1.11 10.30
C HIS A 141 -1.38 2.44 10.95
N ILE A 142 -2.36 3.14 11.53
CA ILE A 142 -2.12 4.40 12.25
C ILE A 142 -1.30 4.17 13.52
N VAL A 143 -1.65 3.15 14.31
CA VAL A 143 -0.94 2.78 15.56
C VAL A 143 0.53 2.46 15.29
N HIS A 144 0.81 1.81 14.15
CA HIS A 144 2.17 1.43 13.75
C HIS A 144 2.91 2.51 12.94
N THR A 145 2.29 3.67 12.69
CA THR A 145 2.84 4.78 11.89
C THR A 145 3.28 4.36 10.48
N ASP A 146 2.50 3.48 9.87
CA ASP A 146 2.87 2.80 8.63
C ASP A 146 3.01 3.74 7.44
N ALA A 147 2.17 4.76 7.34
CA ALA A 147 2.21 5.74 6.26
C ALA A 147 3.53 6.52 6.27
N GLU A 148 3.96 6.98 7.45
CA GLU A 148 5.20 7.74 7.62
C GLU A 148 6.43 6.88 7.34
N VAL A 149 6.46 5.65 7.87
CA VAL A 149 7.57 4.71 7.64
C VAL A 149 7.70 4.37 6.16
N THR A 150 6.60 4.07 5.48
CA THR A 150 6.62 3.76 4.04
C THR A 150 7.10 4.93 3.21
N MET A 151 6.59 6.12 3.51
CA MET A 151 6.99 7.32 2.80
C MET A 151 8.48 7.58 3.00
N PHE A 152 8.99 7.48 4.22
CA PHE A 152 10.42 7.65 4.50
C PHE A 152 11.28 6.63 3.76
N LEU A 153 10.87 5.35 3.76
CA LEU A 153 11.58 4.29 3.06
C LEU A 153 11.56 4.46 1.53
N SER A 154 10.51 5.01 0.95
CA SER A 154 10.39 5.22 -0.51
C SER A 154 11.34 6.29 -1.07
N ILE A 155 11.90 7.14 -0.19
CA ILE A 155 12.93 8.12 -0.54
C ILE A 155 14.17 7.43 -1.16
N LEU A 156 14.58 6.33 -0.57
CA LEU A 156 15.85 5.68 -0.90
C LEU A 156 15.88 5.13 -2.34
N PRO A 157 14.89 4.34 -2.80
CA PRO A 157 14.83 3.90 -4.18
C PRO A 157 14.75 5.08 -5.16
N ALA A 158 13.97 6.13 -4.83
CA ALA A 158 13.80 7.27 -5.72
C ALA A 158 15.14 7.99 -6.00
N ILE A 159 16.02 8.08 -5.01
CA ILE A 159 17.38 8.61 -5.19
C ILE A 159 18.15 7.78 -6.21
N PHE A 160 18.19 6.45 -6.04
CA PHE A 160 18.92 5.55 -6.93
C PHE A 160 18.36 5.57 -8.36
N MET A 161 17.03 5.63 -8.51
CA MET A 161 16.39 5.77 -9.82
C MET A 161 16.77 7.09 -10.50
N MET A 162 16.70 8.21 -9.76
CA MET A 162 17.05 9.52 -10.31
C MET A 162 18.51 9.58 -10.75
N LEU A 163 19.44 9.08 -9.93
CA LEU A 163 20.85 8.99 -10.26
C LEU A 163 21.09 8.11 -11.49
N GLY A 164 20.53 6.90 -11.54
CA GLY A 164 20.65 5.99 -12.65
C GLY A 164 20.17 6.59 -13.96
N ARG A 165 18.99 7.22 -13.96
CA ARG A 165 18.43 7.91 -15.14
C ARG A 165 19.29 9.09 -15.58
N THR A 166 19.73 9.94 -14.65
CA THR A 166 20.57 11.11 -14.98
C THR A 166 21.90 10.68 -15.60
N LEU A 167 22.56 9.65 -15.06
CA LEU A 167 23.80 9.12 -15.59
C LEU A 167 23.62 8.47 -16.96
N LEU A 168 22.54 7.73 -17.20
CA LEU A 168 22.21 7.21 -18.52
C LEU A 168 22.03 8.35 -19.53
N TRP A 169 21.20 9.35 -19.23
CA TRP A 169 20.99 10.49 -20.11
C TRP A 169 22.29 11.23 -20.39
N SER A 170 23.13 11.49 -19.39
CA SER A 170 24.43 12.15 -19.59
C SER A 170 25.39 11.33 -20.44
N SER A 171 25.34 9.99 -20.36
CA SER A 171 26.17 9.12 -21.21
C SER A 171 25.76 9.13 -22.68
N PHE A 172 24.44 9.26 -22.97
CA PHE A 172 23.92 9.34 -24.33
C PHE A 172 24.07 10.73 -24.96
N LEU A 173 23.84 11.80 -24.18
CA LEU A 173 23.90 13.18 -24.69
C LEU A 173 25.31 13.78 -24.67
N GLY A 174 26.22 13.24 -23.86
CA GLY A 174 27.55 13.80 -23.61
C GLY A 174 28.60 13.62 -24.72
N GLY A 175 28.24 13.08 -25.89
CA GLY A 175 29.18 12.85 -27.01
C GLY A 175 30.29 11.85 -26.65
N ARG A 176 31.24 11.64 -27.57
CA ARG A 176 32.39 10.71 -27.43
C ARG A 176 33.36 11.06 -26.26
N ARG A 177 32.88 11.20 -25.05
CA ARG A 177 33.77 11.32 -23.87
C ARG A 177 34.39 9.97 -23.56
N ARG A 178 35.68 9.96 -23.27
CA ARG A 178 36.58 8.81 -22.98
C ARG A 178 36.04 7.88 -21.87
N ASN A 179 34.99 8.28 -21.07
CA ASN A 179 34.43 7.56 -19.94
C ASN A 179 32.94 7.19 -20.07
N GLY A 180 32.35 7.25 -21.29
CA GLY A 180 30.90 6.95 -21.45
C GLY A 180 30.52 5.54 -21.01
N GLY A 181 31.37 4.53 -21.25
CA GLY A 181 31.12 3.16 -20.79
C GLY A 181 31.11 3.01 -19.26
N ALA A 182 32.00 3.72 -18.56
CA ALA A 182 32.03 3.69 -17.09
C ALA A 182 30.74 4.31 -16.50
N LEU A 183 30.23 5.41 -17.07
CA LEU A 183 28.99 6.05 -16.62
C LEU A 183 27.78 5.13 -16.81
N ILE A 184 27.73 4.35 -17.91
CA ILE A 184 26.67 3.37 -18.15
C ILE A 184 26.70 2.27 -17.07
N MET A 185 27.87 1.74 -16.73
CA MET A 185 28.01 0.73 -15.68
C MET A 185 27.54 1.24 -14.32
N VAL A 186 27.87 2.47 -13.97
CA VAL A 186 27.42 3.12 -12.72
C VAL A 186 25.90 3.30 -12.73
N ALA A 187 25.34 3.74 -13.86
CA ALA A 187 23.90 3.91 -14.00
C ALA A 187 23.15 2.59 -13.83
N LEU A 188 23.65 1.51 -14.45
CA LEU A 188 23.09 0.16 -14.30
C LEU A 188 23.19 -0.33 -12.85
N GLY A 189 24.32 -0.07 -12.17
CA GLY A 189 24.49 -0.36 -10.74
C GLY A 189 23.46 0.37 -9.87
N ALA A 190 23.23 1.67 -10.11
CA ALA A 190 22.23 2.44 -9.42
C ALA A 190 20.81 1.90 -9.64
N MET A 191 20.47 1.51 -10.87
CA MET A 191 19.17 0.90 -11.19
C MET A 191 19.01 -0.48 -10.55
N PHE A 192 20.09 -1.24 -10.41
CA PHE A 192 20.08 -2.51 -9.69
C PHE A 192 19.80 -2.30 -8.18
N PHE A 193 20.45 -1.33 -7.53
CA PHE A 193 20.16 -0.98 -6.14
C PHE A 193 18.73 -0.46 -5.97
N TYR A 194 18.22 0.37 -6.88
CA TYR A 194 16.82 0.75 -6.92
C TYR A 194 15.89 -0.47 -6.89
N PHE A 195 16.15 -1.45 -7.75
CA PHE A 195 15.36 -2.67 -7.84
C PHE A 195 15.38 -3.48 -6.52
N LEU A 196 16.57 -3.70 -5.94
CA LEU A 196 16.70 -4.41 -4.67
C LEU A 196 15.98 -3.73 -3.51
N LEU A 197 16.10 -2.39 -3.43
CA LEU A 197 15.42 -1.61 -2.40
C LEU A 197 13.91 -1.69 -2.53
N ASN A 198 13.38 -1.63 -3.76
CA ASN A 198 11.93 -1.79 -3.97
C ASN A 198 11.45 -3.17 -3.52
N LEU A 199 12.14 -4.25 -3.84
CA LEU A 199 11.79 -5.59 -3.36
C LEU A 199 11.78 -5.68 -1.84
N ALA A 200 12.78 -5.07 -1.18
CA ALA A 200 12.86 -5.04 0.27
C ALA A 200 11.71 -4.23 0.90
N ILE A 201 11.32 -3.10 0.30
CA ILE A 201 10.20 -2.27 0.75
C ILE A 201 8.87 -3.00 0.54
N LEU A 202 8.67 -3.66 -0.58
CA LEU A 202 7.48 -4.47 -0.84
C LEU A 202 7.36 -5.63 0.16
N TRP A 203 8.47 -6.28 0.49
CA TRP A 203 8.49 -7.30 1.55
C TRP A 203 8.13 -6.72 2.91
N PHE A 204 8.70 -5.57 3.29
CA PHE A 204 8.37 -4.85 4.51
C PHE A 204 6.90 -4.44 4.56
N SER A 205 6.34 -3.96 3.44
CA SER A 205 4.92 -3.61 3.31
C SER A 205 4.02 -4.82 3.63
N ARG A 206 4.33 -5.99 3.05
CA ARG A 206 3.57 -7.23 3.34
C ARG A 206 3.63 -7.66 4.81
N LEU A 207 4.74 -7.43 5.50
CA LEU A 207 4.83 -7.72 6.94
C LEU A 207 3.91 -6.82 7.76
N ARG A 208 3.78 -5.54 7.38
CA ARG A 208 2.91 -4.58 8.05
C ARG A 208 1.44 -4.94 7.92
N GLU A 209 1.03 -5.49 6.78
CA GLU A 209 -0.33 -6.03 6.60
C GLU A 209 -0.67 -7.08 7.67
N TYR A 210 0.25 -8.01 7.96
CA TYR A 210 0.01 -9.00 9.02
C TYR A 210 -0.06 -8.38 10.42
N TYR A 211 0.61 -7.24 10.66
CA TYR A 211 0.46 -6.51 11.91
C TYR A 211 -0.89 -5.80 12.00
N ALA A 212 -1.32 -5.16 10.92
CA ALA A 212 -2.63 -4.52 10.84
C ALA A 212 -3.76 -5.55 10.95
N ASP A 213 -3.64 -6.70 10.26
CA ASP A 213 -4.57 -7.83 10.37
C ASP A 213 -4.68 -8.33 11.82
N LYS A 214 -3.55 -8.50 12.50
CA LYS A 214 -3.54 -8.91 13.90
C LYS A 214 -4.20 -7.87 14.81
N PHE A 215 -3.93 -6.58 14.57
CA PHE A 215 -4.55 -5.51 15.34
C PHE A 215 -6.05 -5.45 15.09
N GLY A 216 -6.50 -5.52 13.83
CA GLY A 216 -7.93 -5.56 13.46
C GLY A 216 -8.65 -6.74 14.11
N ALA A 217 -8.06 -7.95 14.03
CA ALA A 217 -8.61 -9.16 14.66
C ALA A 217 -8.72 -9.04 16.20
N GLY A 218 -7.78 -8.36 16.86
CA GLY A 218 -7.75 -8.21 18.30
C GLY A 218 -8.50 -7.00 18.85
N SER A 219 -8.89 -6.05 18.00
CA SER A 219 -9.49 -4.78 18.42
C SER A 219 -11.02 -4.85 18.57
N VAL A 220 -11.68 -5.84 17.97
CA VAL A 220 -13.14 -6.00 17.98
C VAL A 220 -13.54 -7.43 18.39
N PHE A 221 -14.76 -7.59 18.88
CA PHE A 221 -15.29 -8.91 19.23
C PHE A 221 -15.43 -9.78 17.96
N GLU A 222 -14.97 -11.03 18.01
CA GLU A 222 -14.87 -11.93 16.83
C GLU A 222 -14.13 -11.32 15.63
N GLY A 223 -13.19 -10.44 15.88
CA GLY A 223 -12.55 -9.63 14.84
C GLY A 223 -11.82 -10.46 13.79
N SER A 224 -11.27 -11.63 14.13
CA SER A 224 -10.66 -12.54 13.17
C SER A 224 -11.66 -12.99 12.11
N ARG A 225 -12.84 -13.50 12.51
CA ARG A 225 -13.91 -13.94 11.62
C ARG A 225 -14.40 -12.77 10.74
N LYS A 226 -14.77 -11.66 11.37
CA LYS A 226 -15.30 -10.46 10.71
C LYS A 226 -14.31 -9.91 9.68
N LEU A 227 -13.02 -9.86 10.01
CA LEU A 227 -12.00 -9.39 9.09
C LEU A 227 -11.79 -10.37 7.92
N GLN A 228 -11.84 -11.69 8.16
CA GLN A 228 -11.76 -12.69 7.10
C GLN A 228 -12.93 -12.56 6.12
N GLU A 229 -14.15 -12.41 6.62
CA GLU A 229 -15.37 -12.23 5.81
C GLU A 229 -15.29 -10.92 5.02
N GLY A 230 -14.94 -9.81 5.68
CA GLY A 230 -14.79 -8.51 5.02
C GLY A 230 -13.73 -8.50 3.92
N LEU A 231 -12.55 -9.07 4.18
CA LEU A 231 -11.49 -9.19 3.16
C LEU A 231 -11.92 -10.05 1.96
N ALA A 232 -12.60 -11.17 2.21
CA ALA A 232 -13.11 -12.04 1.16
C ALA A 232 -14.20 -11.33 0.30
N LYS A 233 -15.10 -10.58 0.93
CA LYS A 233 -16.12 -9.77 0.22
C LYS A 233 -15.49 -8.66 -0.62
N ILE A 234 -14.52 -7.93 -0.07
CA ILE A 234 -13.79 -6.89 -0.80
C ILE A 234 -13.15 -7.49 -2.05
N GLU A 235 -12.40 -8.58 -1.90
CA GLU A 235 -11.74 -9.27 -3.01
C GLU A 235 -12.74 -9.71 -4.09
N ASN A 236 -13.86 -10.31 -3.68
CA ASN A 236 -14.90 -10.78 -4.60
C ASN A 236 -15.60 -9.62 -5.35
N GLU A 237 -15.87 -8.50 -4.68
CA GLU A 237 -16.50 -7.35 -5.33
C GLU A 237 -15.53 -6.61 -6.26
N MET A 238 -14.25 -6.53 -5.91
CA MET A 238 -13.20 -6.04 -6.81
C MET A 238 -13.13 -6.86 -8.10
N ALA A 239 -13.18 -8.20 -8.00
CA ALA A 239 -13.23 -9.07 -9.16
C ALA A 239 -14.45 -8.83 -10.04
N ARG A 240 -15.63 -8.64 -9.43
CA ARG A 240 -16.87 -8.32 -10.16
C ARG A 240 -16.79 -7.01 -10.90
N LEU A 241 -16.22 -5.98 -10.28
CA LEU A 241 -16.04 -4.68 -10.94
C LEU A 241 -15.10 -4.81 -12.14
N LYS A 242 -13.99 -5.53 -11.99
CA LYS A 242 -13.05 -5.81 -13.09
C LYS A 242 -13.72 -6.54 -14.26
N GLU A 243 -14.47 -7.60 -13.99
CA GLU A 243 -15.21 -8.33 -15.03
C GLU A 243 -16.25 -7.43 -15.76
N ARG A 244 -16.91 -6.51 -15.03
CA ARG A 244 -17.85 -5.55 -15.62
C ARG A 244 -17.13 -4.57 -16.54
N GLU A 245 -15.99 -4.05 -16.12
CA GLU A 245 -15.16 -3.15 -16.95
C GLU A 245 -14.67 -3.84 -18.22
N GLU A 246 -14.16 -5.07 -18.13
CA GLU A 246 -13.69 -5.85 -19.27
C GLU A 246 -14.81 -6.13 -20.26
N LYS A 247 -15.99 -6.50 -19.78
CA LYS A 247 -17.18 -6.71 -20.61
C LYS A 247 -17.68 -5.41 -21.26
N ALA A 248 -17.57 -4.27 -20.59
CA ALA A 248 -17.93 -2.97 -21.16
C ALA A 248 -16.97 -2.56 -22.28
N ARG A 249 -15.66 -2.78 -22.08
CA ARG A 249 -14.62 -2.53 -23.09
C ARG A 249 -14.80 -3.42 -24.33
N SER A 250 -15.07 -4.71 -24.15
CA SER A 250 -15.26 -5.64 -25.27
C SER A 250 -16.50 -5.33 -26.13
N ARG A 251 -17.50 -4.61 -25.57
CA ARG A 251 -18.71 -4.16 -26.27
C ARG A 251 -18.58 -2.78 -26.92
N GLY A 252 -17.37 -2.20 -27.01
CA GLY A 252 -17.12 -0.89 -27.62
C GLY A 252 -17.75 0.30 -26.86
N ARG A 253 -18.32 0.06 -25.68
CA ARG A 253 -18.79 1.07 -24.75
C ARG A 253 -17.61 1.52 -23.86
N ALA A 254 -16.57 2.10 -24.46
CA ALA A 254 -15.64 2.89 -23.70
C ALA A 254 -16.41 4.09 -23.13
N THR A 255 -16.83 4.00 -21.90
CA THR A 255 -17.47 5.11 -21.19
C THR A 255 -16.42 6.16 -20.84
N ALA A 256 -16.10 6.99 -21.83
CA ALA A 256 -15.60 8.32 -21.58
C ALA A 256 -16.77 9.08 -20.94
N GLY A 257 -16.91 9.02 -19.61
CA GLY A 257 -17.96 9.81 -18.96
C GLY A 257 -18.61 9.24 -17.70
N SER A 258 -18.29 8.05 -17.22
CA SER A 258 -18.67 7.70 -15.86
C SER A 258 -17.62 8.25 -14.88
N ASN A 259 -18.05 8.91 -13.81
CA ASN A 259 -17.20 9.42 -12.72
C ASN A 259 -16.43 8.32 -11.96
N GLY A 260 -16.38 7.09 -12.48
CA GLY A 260 -15.57 5.99 -12.00
C GLY A 260 -14.23 5.98 -12.71
N MET A 261 -13.19 6.39 -12.02
CA MET A 261 -11.81 6.20 -12.47
C MET A 261 -11.57 4.68 -12.52
N GLY A 262 -11.46 4.10 -13.74
CA GLY A 262 -11.27 2.66 -13.95
C GLY A 262 -10.00 2.16 -13.24
N LEU A 263 -9.99 0.88 -12.86
CA LEU A 263 -8.89 0.21 -12.14
C LEU A 263 -7.49 0.49 -12.72
N ASN A 264 -7.39 0.71 -14.03
CA ASN A 264 -6.12 1.01 -14.72
C ASN A 264 -5.72 2.50 -14.66
N ALA A 265 -6.56 3.40 -14.18
CA ALA A 265 -6.23 4.82 -14.07
C ALA A 265 -5.38 5.13 -12.82
N PHE A 266 -5.34 4.21 -11.85
CA PHE A 266 -4.52 4.36 -10.66
C PHE A 266 -3.07 3.99 -10.95
N GLY A 267 -2.17 4.98 -10.85
CA GLY A 267 -0.73 4.72 -10.89
C GLY A 267 -0.31 3.74 -9.77
N SER A 268 0.84 3.07 -9.97
CA SER A 268 1.36 2.06 -9.02
C SER A 268 1.43 2.55 -7.56
N GLY A 269 1.65 3.84 -7.34
CA GLY A 269 1.69 4.44 -5.98
C GLY A 269 0.34 4.47 -5.27
N MET A 270 -0.77 4.61 -6.01
CA MET A 270 -2.11 4.63 -5.42
C MET A 270 -2.67 3.22 -5.18
N LYS A 271 -2.21 2.21 -5.92
CA LYS A 271 -2.57 0.81 -5.65
C LYS A 271 -2.15 0.35 -4.25
N ALA A 272 -1.11 0.94 -3.68
CA ALA A 272 -0.66 0.68 -2.31
C ALA A 272 -1.62 1.17 -1.21
N LEU A 273 -2.64 1.96 -1.56
CA LEU A 273 -3.70 2.41 -0.65
C LEU A 273 -4.93 1.48 -0.66
N PHE A 274 -4.92 0.41 -1.45
CA PHE A 274 -6.03 -0.54 -1.46
C PHE A 274 -5.79 -1.66 -0.45
N ILE A 275 -6.82 -2.05 0.28
CA ILE A 275 -6.77 -3.14 1.28
C ILE A 275 -6.62 -4.52 0.64
N ALA A 276 -7.03 -4.67 -0.64
CA ALA A 276 -6.90 -5.87 -1.45
C ALA A 276 -6.24 -5.54 -2.80
N ASP A 277 -5.56 -6.51 -3.43
CA ASP A 277 -4.93 -6.30 -4.73
C ASP A 277 -5.97 -6.31 -5.86
N PRO A 278 -6.25 -5.16 -6.52
CA PRO A 278 -7.27 -5.08 -7.56
C PRO A 278 -6.96 -5.92 -8.81
N ASP A 279 -5.73 -6.40 -8.97
CA ASP A 279 -5.33 -7.18 -10.14
C ASP A 279 -5.48 -8.70 -9.93
N ALA A 280 -5.63 -9.18 -8.70
CA ALA A 280 -5.57 -10.61 -8.33
C ALA A 280 -6.93 -11.31 -8.24
N ALA A 281 -8.03 -10.59 -8.28
CA ALA A 281 -9.35 -11.08 -7.89
C ALA A 281 -10.06 -11.96 -8.95
N LYS A 282 -10.76 -13.03 -8.48
CA LYS A 282 -11.69 -13.85 -9.27
C LYS A 282 -13.07 -13.87 -8.62
N SER A 283 -14.11 -13.49 -9.35
CA SER A 283 -15.47 -13.34 -8.79
C SER A 283 -16.24 -14.66 -8.70
N ASP A 284 -17.11 -14.77 -7.68
CA ASP A 284 -18.19 -15.76 -7.61
C ASP A 284 -19.49 -15.13 -7.09
N LYS A 285 -20.63 -15.60 -7.62
CA LYS A 285 -21.90 -14.86 -7.44
C LYS A 285 -22.81 -15.39 -6.33
N ASN A 286 -22.58 -16.61 -5.83
CA ASN A 286 -23.58 -17.32 -5.02
C ASN A 286 -23.01 -18.02 -3.79
N LEU A 287 -21.90 -17.53 -3.23
CA LEU A 287 -21.32 -18.12 -2.03
C LEU A 287 -21.79 -17.37 -0.78
N SER A 288 -22.07 -18.11 0.29
CA SER A 288 -22.16 -17.55 1.63
C SER A 288 -20.79 -17.05 2.09
N ASP A 289 -20.76 -16.17 3.09
CA ASP A 289 -19.52 -15.56 3.59
C ASP A 289 -18.49 -16.62 4.00
N ARG A 290 -18.93 -17.66 4.70
CA ARG A 290 -18.08 -18.78 5.12
C ARG A 290 -17.53 -19.60 3.95
N GLU A 291 -18.35 -19.82 2.93
CA GLU A 291 -17.91 -20.51 1.71
C GLU A 291 -16.91 -19.68 0.92
N MET A 292 -17.13 -18.36 0.87
CA MET A 292 -16.23 -17.42 0.21
C MET A 292 -14.86 -17.38 0.93
N VAL A 293 -14.84 -17.26 2.26
CA VAL A 293 -13.62 -17.34 3.05
C VAL A 293 -12.88 -18.66 2.81
N ASN A 294 -13.60 -19.80 2.87
CA ASN A 294 -12.99 -21.12 2.64
C ASN A 294 -12.42 -21.27 1.23
N ARG A 295 -13.10 -20.73 0.23
CA ARG A 295 -12.63 -20.76 -1.16
C ARG A 295 -11.31 -20.00 -1.30
N TYR A 296 -11.27 -18.73 -0.91
CA TYR A 296 -10.05 -17.91 -1.01
C TYR A 296 -8.92 -18.47 -0.15
N LYS A 297 -9.23 -19.02 1.01
CA LYS A 297 -8.26 -19.62 1.92
C LYS A 297 -7.59 -20.88 1.33
N ASN A 298 -8.34 -21.70 0.59
CA ASN A 298 -7.86 -22.93 -0.02
C ASN A 298 -7.29 -22.72 -1.44
N GLU A 299 -7.35 -21.51 -1.98
CA GLU A 299 -6.72 -21.21 -3.26
C GLU A 299 -5.20 -21.31 -3.13
N GLU A 300 -4.61 -22.32 -3.81
CA GLU A 300 -3.16 -22.46 -3.88
C GLU A 300 -2.61 -21.62 -5.03
N PRO A 301 -1.77 -20.64 -4.74
CA PRO A 301 -1.19 -19.81 -5.79
C PRO A 301 -0.22 -20.62 -6.64
N GLY A 302 -0.37 -20.56 -7.96
CA GLY A 302 0.59 -21.11 -8.90
C GLY A 302 1.98 -20.45 -8.78
N ILE A 303 3.01 -21.09 -9.32
CA ILE A 303 4.41 -20.58 -9.27
C ILE A 303 4.51 -19.14 -9.83
N LYS A 304 3.83 -18.87 -10.94
CA LYS A 304 3.80 -17.51 -11.52
C LYS A 304 3.21 -16.48 -10.55
N GLU A 305 2.13 -16.83 -9.89
CA GLU A 305 1.46 -15.95 -8.93
C GLU A 305 2.28 -15.72 -7.66
N GLN A 306 3.04 -16.74 -7.22
CA GLN A 306 4.00 -16.58 -6.10
C GLN A 306 5.14 -15.63 -6.46
N LEU A 307 5.63 -15.69 -7.70
CA LEU A 307 6.63 -14.74 -8.20
C LEU A 307 6.06 -13.31 -8.32
N PHE A 308 4.82 -13.17 -8.81
CA PHE A 308 4.16 -11.87 -8.88
C PHE A 308 3.95 -11.24 -7.51
N GLU A 309 3.70 -12.03 -6.47
CA GLU A 309 3.56 -11.54 -5.09
C GLU A 309 4.81 -10.80 -4.58
N LEU A 310 5.99 -11.11 -5.11
CA LEU A 310 7.21 -10.36 -4.76
C LEU A 310 7.13 -8.88 -5.15
N PHE A 311 6.27 -8.57 -6.13
CA PHE A 311 6.09 -7.22 -6.68
C PHE A 311 4.81 -6.53 -6.20
N THR A 312 4.07 -7.12 -5.25
CA THR A 312 2.87 -6.54 -4.66
C THR A 312 3.14 -5.97 -3.27
N THR A 313 2.37 -4.96 -2.88
CA THR A 313 2.42 -4.34 -1.54
C THR A 313 1.68 -5.15 -0.49
N HIS A 314 0.68 -5.95 -0.91
CA HIS A 314 -0.15 -6.77 -0.03
C HIS A 314 0.17 -8.26 -0.22
N PRO A 315 0.15 -9.05 0.87
CA PRO A 315 0.18 -10.50 0.76
C PRO A 315 -1.08 -10.99 0.05
N LYS A 316 -0.98 -12.15 -0.61
CA LYS A 316 -2.18 -12.79 -1.18
C LYS A 316 -3.24 -13.02 -0.11
N ILE A 317 -4.51 -12.84 -0.51
CA ILE A 317 -5.67 -13.02 0.36
C ILE A 317 -5.63 -14.38 1.07
N SER A 318 -5.29 -15.47 0.37
CA SER A 318 -5.19 -16.80 0.97
C SER A 318 -4.22 -16.89 2.15
N LYS A 319 -3.11 -16.15 2.09
CA LYS A 319 -2.12 -16.11 3.18
C LYS A 319 -2.60 -15.26 4.37
N ARG A 320 -3.29 -14.13 4.10
CA ARG A 320 -3.88 -13.28 5.14
C ARG A 320 -4.97 -14.04 5.89
N LEU A 321 -5.90 -14.71 5.18
CA LEU A 321 -6.97 -15.49 5.79
C LEU A 321 -6.43 -16.63 6.65
N LYS A 322 -5.40 -17.37 6.17
CA LYS A 322 -4.72 -18.41 6.98
C LYS A 322 -4.00 -17.84 8.22
N ALA A 323 -3.43 -16.66 8.11
CA ALA A 323 -2.77 -16.02 9.24
C ALA A 323 -3.77 -15.57 10.30
N LEU A 324 -4.95 -15.11 9.90
CA LEU A 324 -6.03 -14.69 10.79
C LEU A 324 -6.61 -15.83 11.65
N ASP A 325 -6.56 -17.10 11.20
CA ASP A 325 -6.97 -18.26 12.01
C ASP A 325 -6.23 -18.37 13.35
N GLN A 326 -5.03 -17.79 13.45
CA GLN A 326 -4.24 -17.83 14.69
C GLN A 326 -4.75 -16.86 15.77
N TYR A 327 -5.70 -16.01 15.40
CA TYR A 327 -6.30 -14.98 16.29
C TYR A 327 -7.80 -15.22 16.54
N SER A 328 -8.33 -16.40 16.10
CA SER A 328 -9.72 -16.85 16.30
C SER A 328 -9.94 -17.38 17.71
#